data_1da97fb2e82b7ea8ec0d0c8894251bae
#
_entry.id   1da97fb2e82b7ea8ec0d0c8894251bae
#
_cell.length_a   1.000
_cell.length_b   1.000
_cell.length_c   1.000
_cell.angle_alpha   90.00
_cell.angle_beta   90.00
_cell.angle_gamma   90.00
#
_symmetry.space_group_name_H-M   'P 1'
#
loop_
_entity.id
_entity.type
_entity.pdbx_description
1 polymer ?
#
loop_
_entity_poly.entity_id
_entity_poly.type
_entity_poly.pdbx_seq_one_letter_code
_entity_poly.pdbx_strand_id
1 'polypeptide(L)'
;MRQRDKKKRLSECGMTLVELLASLLIMSMVTIAVCGGVMAVQKAYRRTAGRSEAELVLATTAELLSAELSGAVEEAEDSGSLTFRNGKDGVWMSFANDPEKGICKVYAGASQSVPLLSNGAMADHFYTKFESCTYENACFTVKNLAVYEKAEANEDGQTPAAILPELTVRAVNLEGL
;
A
#
# COMPACT_ATOMS: atom_id res chain seq x y z
N MET A 1 45.96 -13.06 -68.40
CA MET A 1 45.66 -13.89 -67.21
C MET A 1 44.25 -13.57 -66.74
N ARG A 2 43.28 -14.42 -66.93
CA ARG A 2 41.84 -14.18 -66.64
C ARG A 2 41.47 -15.03 -65.44
N GLN A 3 41.35 -14.42 -64.26
CA GLN A 3 40.88 -15.09 -63.02
C GLN A 3 39.38 -15.38 -63.19
N ARG A 4 39.04 -16.66 -63.16
CA ARG A 4 37.67 -17.13 -63.11
C ARG A 4 37.20 -17.07 -61.64
N ASP A 5 36.35 -16.10 -61.31
CA ASP A 5 35.60 -16.09 -60.10
C ASP A 5 34.69 -17.29 -59.99
N LYS A 6 35.06 -18.25 -59.16
CA LYS A 6 34.18 -19.38 -58.75
C LYS A 6 33.14 -18.82 -57.77
N LYS A 7 31.98 -18.36 -58.32
CA LYS A 7 30.78 -18.19 -57.50
C LYS A 7 30.46 -19.52 -56.85
N LYS A 8 30.70 -19.63 -55.54
CA LYS A 8 30.15 -20.70 -54.69
C LYS A 8 28.64 -20.60 -54.82
N ARG A 9 28.01 -21.53 -55.54
CA ARG A 9 26.55 -21.77 -55.46
C ARG A 9 26.28 -22.29 -54.07
N LEU A 10 25.64 -21.47 -53.21
CA LEU A 10 25.03 -21.92 -51.99
C LEU A 10 23.98 -22.97 -52.40
N SER A 11 24.17 -24.21 -51.98
CA SER A 11 23.24 -25.29 -52.16
C SER A 11 21.94 -24.90 -51.50
N GLU A 12 20.88 -24.64 -52.26
CA GLU A 12 19.53 -24.50 -51.81
C GLU A 12 19.01 -25.89 -51.43
N CYS A 13 19.39 -26.39 -50.27
CA CYS A 13 18.75 -27.55 -49.66
C CYS A 13 17.37 -27.12 -49.20
N GLY A 14 16.33 -27.51 -49.94
CA GLY A 14 14.94 -27.35 -49.51
C GLY A 14 14.69 -28.05 -48.19
N MET A 15 14.01 -27.35 -47.28
CA MET A 15 13.64 -27.91 -45.97
C MET A 15 12.69 -29.09 -46.16
N THR A 16 12.96 -30.22 -45.51
CA THR A 16 12.08 -31.38 -45.56
C THR A 16 10.80 -31.12 -44.76
N LEU A 17 9.69 -31.76 -45.16
CA LEU A 17 8.41 -31.63 -44.44
C LEU A 17 8.52 -32.04 -42.97
N VAL A 18 9.37 -33.03 -42.67
CA VAL A 18 9.65 -33.47 -41.29
C VAL A 18 10.40 -32.41 -40.48
N GLU A 19 11.35 -31.73 -41.10
CA GLU A 19 12.14 -30.65 -40.44
C GLU A 19 11.27 -29.42 -40.11
N LEU A 20 10.29 -29.11 -40.99
CA LEU A 20 9.31 -28.06 -40.76
C LEU A 20 8.35 -28.45 -39.61
N LEU A 21 7.88 -29.67 -39.56
CA LEU A 21 7.04 -30.17 -38.45
C LEU A 21 7.81 -30.15 -37.11
N ALA A 22 9.06 -30.62 -37.12
CA ALA A 22 9.90 -30.61 -35.91
C ALA A 22 10.17 -29.18 -35.40
N SER A 23 10.45 -28.24 -36.30
CA SER A 23 10.66 -26.83 -35.92
C SER A 23 9.41 -26.16 -35.35
N LEU A 24 8.22 -26.44 -35.92
CA LEU A 24 6.94 -25.97 -35.36
C LEU A 24 6.66 -26.54 -33.99
N LEU A 25 6.97 -27.82 -33.76
CA LEU A 25 6.78 -28.45 -32.45
C LEU A 25 7.70 -27.83 -31.40
N ILE A 26 8.98 -27.63 -31.72
CA ILE A 26 9.93 -26.95 -30.80
C ILE A 26 9.47 -25.52 -30.54
N MET A 27 9.07 -24.78 -31.57
CA MET A 27 8.62 -23.39 -31.43
C MET A 27 7.37 -23.30 -30.51
N SER A 28 6.44 -24.23 -30.64
CA SER A 28 5.25 -24.27 -29.78
C SER A 28 5.61 -24.55 -28.31
N MET A 29 6.53 -25.49 -28.06
CA MET A 29 7.01 -25.75 -26.69
C MET A 29 7.69 -24.54 -26.05
N VAL A 30 8.55 -23.86 -26.80
CA VAL A 30 9.23 -22.64 -26.35
C VAL A 30 8.21 -21.53 -26.05
N THR A 31 7.22 -21.33 -26.93
CA THR A 31 6.17 -20.33 -26.73
C THR A 31 5.38 -20.59 -25.45
N ILE A 32 4.98 -21.82 -25.17
CA ILE A 32 4.26 -22.19 -23.94
C ILE A 32 5.12 -21.92 -22.71
N ALA A 33 6.40 -22.27 -22.74
CA ALA A 33 7.33 -22.02 -21.62
C ALA A 33 7.51 -20.52 -21.34
N VAL A 34 7.67 -19.71 -22.39
CA VAL A 34 7.80 -18.25 -22.27
C VAL A 34 6.52 -17.61 -21.73
N CYS A 35 5.35 -18.00 -22.27
CA CYS A 35 4.07 -17.49 -21.77
C CYS A 35 3.85 -17.80 -20.29
N GLY A 36 4.15 -19.03 -19.85
CA GLY A 36 4.08 -19.42 -18.44
C GLY A 36 5.03 -18.62 -17.55
N GLY A 37 6.25 -18.37 -18.00
CA GLY A 37 7.23 -17.54 -17.31
C GLY A 37 6.78 -16.09 -17.15
N VAL A 38 6.24 -15.48 -18.20
CA VAL A 38 5.72 -14.10 -18.17
C VAL A 38 4.59 -13.94 -17.15
N MET A 39 3.63 -14.90 -17.12
CA MET A 39 2.54 -14.88 -16.15
C MET A 39 3.04 -14.94 -14.69
N ALA A 40 4.03 -15.80 -14.42
CA ALA A 40 4.62 -15.92 -13.09
C ALA A 40 5.30 -14.63 -12.64
N VAL A 41 6.08 -14.00 -13.53
CA VAL A 41 6.74 -12.71 -13.26
C VAL A 41 5.71 -11.60 -13.03
N GLN A 42 4.66 -11.51 -13.85
CA GLN A 42 3.62 -10.50 -13.68
C GLN A 42 2.90 -10.66 -12.33
N LYS A 43 2.58 -11.90 -11.92
CA LYS A 43 1.95 -12.17 -10.62
C LYS A 43 2.87 -11.77 -9.46
N ALA A 44 4.16 -12.09 -9.54
CA ALA A 44 5.14 -11.69 -8.54
C ALA A 44 5.29 -10.16 -8.46
N TYR A 45 5.37 -9.49 -9.62
CA TYR A 45 5.45 -8.03 -9.70
C TYR A 45 4.25 -7.34 -9.05
N ARG A 46 3.03 -7.76 -9.41
CA ARG A 46 1.79 -7.18 -8.82
C ARG A 46 1.74 -7.32 -7.30
N ARG A 47 2.16 -8.49 -6.77
CA ARG A 47 2.23 -8.70 -5.31
C ARG A 47 3.23 -7.77 -4.63
N THR A 48 4.41 -7.61 -5.22
CA THR A 48 5.47 -6.75 -4.67
C THR A 48 5.06 -5.28 -4.76
N ALA A 49 4.50 -4.85 -5.89
CA ALA A 49 4.02 -3.48 -6.08
C ALA A 49 2.91 -3.14 -5.08
N GLY A 50 1.87 -3.99 -4.95
CA GLY A 50 0.77 -3.76 -4.01
C GLY A 50 1.26 -3.68 -2.55
N ARG A 51 2.21 -4.54 -2.16
CA ARG A 51 2.80 -4.45 -0.82
C ARG A 51 3.58 -3.16 -0.61
N SER A 52 4.37 -2.74 -1.59
CA SER A 52 5.14 -1.48 -1.51
C SER A 52 4.22 -0.26 -1.43
N GLU A 53 3.10 -0.27 -2.16
CA GLU A 53 2.08 0.78 -2.07
C GLU A 53 1.40 0.79 -0.70
N ALA A 54 1.05 -0.36 -0.14
CA ALA A 54 0.47 -0.47 1.19
C ALA A 54 1.43 0.03 2.29
N GLU A 55 2.73 -0.30 2.19
CA GLU A 55 3.77 0.18 3.10
C GLU A 55 3.93 1.71 3.00
N LEU A 56 3.83 2.29 1.81
CA LEU A 56 3.85 3.74 1.61
C LEU A 56 2.63 4.42 2.24
N VAL A 57 1.43 3.89 2.04
CA VAL A 57 0.19 4.39 2.66
C VAL A 57 0.29 4.31 4.18
N LEU A 58 0.82 3.21 4.72
CA LEU A 58 1.03 3.03 6.15
C LEU A 58 2.00 4.07 6.72
N ALA A 59 3.16 4.26 6.07
CA ALA A 59 4.16 5.24 6.49
C ALA A 59 3.61 6.68 6.47
N THR A 60 2.90 7.04 5.40
CA THR A 60 2.28 8.37 5.29
C THR A 60 1.20 8.57 6.36
N THR A 61 0.39 7.55 6.65
CA THR A 61 -0.63 7.60 7.71
C THR A 61 0.02 7.77 9.09
N ALA A 62 1.09 7.02 9.37
CA ALA A 62 1.83 7.13 10.62
C ALA A 62 2.47 8.51 10.80
N GLU A 63 3.01 9.09 9.73
CA GLU A 63 3.59 10.43 9.73
C GLU A 63 2.52 11.50 10.03
N LEU A 64 1.36 11.42 9.36
CA LEU A 64 0.26 12.37 9.60
C LEU A 64 -0.31 12.23 11.01
N LEU A 65 -0.51 11.01 11.51
CA LEU A 65 -0.92 10.78 12.89
C LEU A 65 0.10 11.35 13.88
N SER A 66 1.39 11.11 13.64
CA SER A 66 2.46 11.64 14.47
C SER A 66 2.50 13.16 14.49
N ALA A 67 2.31 13.79 13.34
CA ALA A 67 2.27 15.25 13.21
C ALA A 67 1.10 15.87 13.98
N GLU A 68 -0.08 15.27 13.92
CA GLU A 68 -1.26 15.74 14.65
C GLU A 68 -1.13 15.51 16.16
N LEU A 69 -0.70 14.33 16.59
CA LEU A 69 -0.58 13.96 17.99
C LEU A 69 0.57 14.72 18.69
N SER A 70 1.69 14.94 18.02
CA SER A 70 2.80 15.73 18.58
C SER A 70 2.45 17.18 18.83
N GLY A 71 1.52 17.74 18.06
CA GLY A 71 1.01 19.08 18.20
C GLY A 71 -0.10 19.27 19.25
N ALA A 72 -0.50 18.21 19.96
CA ALA A 72 -1.54 18.27 20.99
C ALA A 72 -1.10 19.16 22.17
N VAL A 73 -2.01 20.02 22.64
CA VAL A 73 -1.79 20.94 23.78
C VAL A 73 -2.69 20.61 24.97
N GLU A 74 -3.78 19.93 24.74
CA GLU A 74 -4.70 19.43 25.79
C GLU A 74 -5.24 18.08 25.37
N GLU A 75 -5.54 17.23 26.35
CA GLU A 75 -6.15 15.93 26.17
C GLU A 75 -7.34 15.79 27.10
N ALA A 76 -8.34 15.01 26.71
CA ALA A 76 -9.48 14.63 27.53
C ALA A 76 -9.96 13.25 27.09
N GLU A 77 -10.33 12.43 28.06
CA GLU A 77 -10.99 11.15 27.82
C GLU A 77 -12.49 11.35 28.00
N ASP A 78 -13.24 11.28 26.90
CA ASP A 78 -14.69 11.37 26.92
C ASP A 78 -15.30 10.06 26.43
N SER A 79 -16.09 9.40 27.30
CA SER A 79 -16.86 8.20 26.98
C SER A 79 -16.03 7.05 26.36
N GLY A 80 -14.74 6.92 26.74
CA GLY A 80 -13.84 5.89 26.21
C GLY A 80 -13.21 6.23 24.85
N SER A 81 -13.39 7.43 24.36
CA SER A 81 -12.71 7.97 23.18
C SER A 81 -11.73 9.06 23.60
N LEU A 82 -10.46 8.92 23.19
CA LEU A 82 -9.46 9.94 23.43
C LEU A 82 -9.71 11.12 22.51
N THR A 83 -9.97 12.29 23.11
CA THR A 83 -10.06 13.56 22.42
C THR A 83 -8.86 14.42 22.79
N PHE A 84 -8.37 15.20 21.86
CA PHE A 84 -7.26 16.13 22.09
C PHE A 84 -7.46 17.42 21.32
N ARG A 85 -6.80 18.48 21.77
CA ARG A 85 -6.81 19.78 21.11
C ARG A 85 -5.45 20.05 20.49
N ASN A 86 -5.40 20.29 19.20
CA ASN A 86 -4.18 20.69 18.52
C ASN A 86 -3.93 22.19 18.71
N GLY A 87 -2.68 22.55 18.99
CA GLY A 87 -2.28 23.94 19.21
C GLY A 87 -2.42 24.86 17.99
N LYS A 88 -2.50 24.28 16.78
CA LYS A 88 -2.66 25.06 15.54
C LYS A 88 -4.09 25.59 15.36
N ASP A 89 -5.08 24.73 15.56
CA ASP A 89 -6.47 25.03 15.24
C ASP A 89 -7.30 25.36 16.48
N GLY A 90 -6.83 24.99 17.67
CA GLY A 90 -7.51 25.23 18.94
C GLY A 90 -8.84 24.46 19.10
N VAL A 91 -9.12 23.52 18.22
CA VAL A 91 -10.36 22.75 18.19
C VAL A 91 -10.12 21.35 18.74
N TRP A 92 -11.07 20.86 19.54
CA TRP A 92 -11.07 19.48 20.02
C TRP A 92 -11.35 18.51 18.89
N MET A 93 -10.56 17.47 18.79
CA MET A 93 -10.71 16.41 17.79
C MET A 93 -10.37 15.04 18.34
N SER A 94 -10.86 14.00 17.66
CA SER A 94 -10.50 12.60 17.89
C SER A 94 -10.22 11.91 16.55
N PHE A 95 -9.62 10.73 16.60
CA PHE A 95 -9.52 9.86 15.45
C PHE A 95 -10.57 8.77 15.50
N ALA A 96 -11.21 8.49 14.37
CA ALA A 96 -12.16 7.41 14.21
C ALA A 96 -11.89 6.64 12.93
N ASN A 97 -12.24 5.36 12.92
CA ASN A 97 -12.20 4.53 11.72
C ASN A 97 -13.53 4.67 10.96
N ASP A 98 -13.48 5.11 9.71
CA ASP A 98 -14.61 5.16 8.80
C ASP A 98 -14.49 4.04 7.77
N PRO A 99 -15.52 3.21 7.53
CA PRO A 99 -15.47 2.08 6.62
C PRO A 99 -15.13 2.44 5.16
N GLU A 100 -15.46 3.65 4.73
CA GLU A 100 -15.25 4.09 3.35
C GLU A 100 -14.01 4.99 3.20
N LYS A 101 -13.73 5.83 4.22
CA LYS A 101 -12.72 6.88 4.18
C LYS A 101 -11.43 6.53 4.91
N GLY A 102 -11.41 5.40 5.63
CA GLY A 102 -10.28 5.03 6.48
C GLY A 102 -10.25 5.83 7.79
N ILE A 103 -9.07 6.15 8.28
CA ILE A 103 -8.90 6.95 9.49
C ILE A 103 -9.33 8.40 9.21
N CYS A 104 -10.25 8.90 10.03
CA CYS A 104 -10.81 10.24 9.92
C CYS A 104 -10.55 11.06 11.19
N LYS A 105 -10.41 12.37 11.01
CA LYS A 105 -10.48 13.36 12.09
C LYS A 105 -11.95 13.71 12.33
N VAL A 106 -12.36 13.61 13.58
CA VAL A 106 -13.68 14.00 14.03
C VAL A 106 -13.53 15.22 14.93
N TYR A 107 -14.03 16.35 14.48
CA TYR A 107 -13.98 17.61 15.25
C TYR A 107 -15.18 17.74 16.18
N ALA A 108 -14.97 18.20 17.40
CA ALA A 108 -16.04 18.43 18.36
C ALA A 108 -17.06 19.43 17.81
N GLY A 109 -18.34 19.00 17.74
CA GLY A 109 -19.43 19.83 17.20
C GLY A 109 -19.58 19.79 15.67
N ALA A 110 -18.73 19.07 14.95
CA ALA A 110 -18.89 18.89 13.51
C ALA A 110 -19.71 17.62 13.21
N SER A 111 -20.63 17.72 12.25
CA SER A 111 -21.42 16.57 11.77
C SER A 111 -20.67 15.73 10.73
N GLN A 112 -19.50 16.17 10.27
CA GLN A 112 -18.74 15.50 9.22
C GLN A 112 -17.32 15.16 9.71
N SER A 113 -16.90 13.94 9.43
CA SER A 113 -15.53 13.48 9.60
C SER A 113 -14.68 13.86 8.39
N VAL A 114 -13.45 14.28 8.63
CA VAL A 114 -12.49 14.62 7.57
C VAL A 114 -11.47 13.48 7.47
N PRO A 115 -11.32 12.83 6.31
CA PRO A 115 -10.33 11.78 6.15
C PRO A 115 -8.92 12.32 6.41
N LEU A 116 -8.12 11.52 7.12
CA LEU A 116 -6.72 11.86 7.41
C LEU A 116 -5.88 11.87 6.13
N LEU A 117 -6.11 10.90 5.26
CA LEU A 117 -5.57 10.84 3.91
C LEU A 117 -6.63 11.23 2.90
N SER A 118 -6.30 12.11 1.95
CA SER A 118 -7.19 12.41 0.83
C SER A 118 -7.33 11.16 -0.06
N ASN A 119 -8.50 11.01 -0.73
CA ASN A 119 -8.76 9.87 -1.62
C ASN A 119 -7.70 9.70 -2.73
N GLY A 120 -7.00 10.76 -3.13
CA GLY A 120 -5.91 10.66 -4.11
C GLY A 120 -4.57 10.21 -3.54
N ALA A 121 -4.38 10.28 -2.22
CA ALA A 121 -3.16 9.81 -1.54
C ALA A 121 -3.28 8.35 -1.05
N MET A 122 -4.51 7.91 -0.80
CA MET A 122 -4.83 6.48 -0.71
C MET A 122 -5.10 6.01 -2.13
N ALA A 123 -4.26 5.13 -2.68
CA ALA A 123 -4.64 4.40 -3.87
C ALA A 123 -6.08 3.87 -3.69
N ASP A 124 -6.95 4.02 -4.68
CA ASP A 124 -8.41 3.79 -4.57
C ASP A 124 -8.82 2.43 -3.99
N HIS A 125 -7.86 1.53 -3.85
CA HIS A 125 -8.03 0.15 -3.38
C HIS A 125 -7.53 -0.11 -1.96
N PHE A 126 -7.03 0.90 -1.21
CA PHE A 126 -6.60 0.73 0.18
C PHE A 126 -7.53 1.41 1.19
N TYR A 127 -7.50 0.88 2.42
CA TYR A 127 -8.26 1.33 3.57
C TYR A 127 -7.36 1.26 4.81
N THR A 128 -7.32 2.34 5.59
CA THR A 128 -6.51 2.42 6.82
C THR A 128 -7.38 2.25 8.05
N LYS A 129 -6.88 1.53 9.06
CA LYS A 129 -7.57 1.29 10.33
C LYS A 129 -6.56 1.22 11.47
N PHE A 130 -6.93 1.65 12.65
CA PHE A 130 -6.21 1.38 13.91
C PHE A 130 -7.14 0.71 14.92
N GLU A 131 -6.59 0.01 15.91
CA GLU A 131 -7.37 -0.67 16.95
C GLU A 131 -7.70 0.28 18.11
N SER A 132 -6.70 0.95 18.66
CA SER A 132 -6.87 1.87 19.78
C SER A 132 -5.85 2.99 19.76
N CYS A 133 -6.22 4.11 20.36
CA CYS A 133 -5.34 5.23 20.63
C CYS A 133 -5.48 5.58 22.11
N THR A 134 -4.38 5.54 22.86
CA THR A 134 -4.32 5.82 24.29
C THR A 134 -3.30 6.91 24.59
N TYR A 135 -3.47 7.60 25.71
CA TYR A 135 -2.52 8.62 26.18
C TYR A 135 -2.06 8.28 27.60
N GLU A 136 -0.76 8.11 27.77
CA GLU A 136 -0.14 7.85 29.07
C GLU A 136 1.27 8.46 29.10
N ASN A 137 1.66 9.05 30.23
CA ASN A 137 3.01 9.57 30.45
C ASN A 137 3.51 10.54 29.36
N ALA A 138 2.68 11.50 28.95
CA ALA A 138 2.95 12.45 27.86
C ALA A 138 3.17 11.81 26.48
N CYS A 139 2.76 10.55 26.30
CA CYS A 139 2.87 9.82 25.04
C CYS A 139 1.51 9.32 24.58
N PHE A 140 1.22 9.54 23.30
CA PHE A 140 0.13 8.88 22.60
C PHE A 140 0.63 7.55 22.04
N THR A 141 -0.14 6.49 22.25
CA THR A 141 0.15 5.16 21.73
C THR A 141 -0.99 4.70 20.85
N VAL A 142 -0.72 4.55 19.54
CA VAL A 142 -1.66 4.00 18.56
C VAL A 142 -1.28 2.55 18.31
N LYS A 143 -2.23 1.62 18.55
CA LYS A 143 -1.99 0.19 18.38
C LYS A 143 -2.62 -0.34 17.11
N ASN A 144 -1.91 -1.29 16.49
CA ASN A 144 -2.33 -2.03 15.30
C ASN A 144 -2.80 -1.12 14.16
N LEU A 145 -1.97 -0.13 13.81
CA LEU A 145 -2.18 0.68 12.62
C LEU A 145 -1.95 -0.19 11.38
N ALA A 146 -2.99 -0.40 10.58
CA ALA A 146 -2.96 -1.35 9.48
C ALA A 146 -3.61 -0.79 8.21
N VAL A 147 -3.15 -1.31 7.07
CA VAL A 147 -3.68 -1.01 5.73
C VAL A 147 -4.26 -2.30 5.16
N TYR A 148 -5.49 -2.24 4.68
CA TYR A 148 -6.23 -3.34 4.07
C TYR A 148 -6.61 -3.00 2.63
N GLU A 149 -6.82 -4.01 1.79
CA GLU A 149 -7.40 -3.82 0.47
C GLU A 149 -8.93 -3.62 0.58
N LYS A 150 -9.49 -2.62 -0.12
CA LYS A 150 -10.94 -2.29 -0.04
C LYS A 150 -11.88 -3.42 -0.45
N ALA A 151 -11.47 -4.27 -1.36
CA ALA A 151 -12.25 -5.44 -1.78
C ALA A 151 -12.49 -6.44 -0.65
N GLU A 152 -11.67 -6.38 0.38
CA GLU A 152 -11.65 -7.29 1.51
C GLU A 152 -12.06 -6.62 2.83
N ALA A 153 -12.24 -5.29 2.86
CA ALA A 153 -12.42 -4.48 4.08
C ALA A 153 -13.65 -4.83 4.95
N ASN A 154 -14.56 -5.65 4.46
CA ASN A 154 -15.82 -5.98 5.14
C ASN A 154 -15.83 -7.39 5.76
N GLU A 155 -14.73 -8.15 5.71
CA GLU A 155 -14.70 -9.51 6.29
C GLU A 155 -13.85 -9.55 7.56
N ASP A 156 -14.45 -9.96 8.67
CA ASP A 156 -13.75 -10.25 9.92
C ASP A 156 -12.76 -11.40 9.70
N GLY A 157 -11.46 -11.10 9.81
CA GLY A 157 -10.39 -12.10 9.68
C GLY A 157 -9.35 -11.84 8.59
N GLN A 158 -9.38 -10.68 7.95
CA GLN A 158 -8.43 -10.33 6.89
C GLN A 158 -7.01 -10.12 7.39
N THR A 159 -6.06 -10.58 6.59
CA THR A 159 -4.64 -10.25 6.78
C THR A 159 -4.38 -8.86 6.21
N PRO A 160 -3.84 -7.92 7.02
CA PRO A 160 -3.48 -6.60 6.52
C PRO A 160 -2.39 -6.69 5.46
N ALA A 161 -2.47 -5.83 4.44
CA ALA A 161 -1.43 -5.69 3.41
C ALA A 161 -0.14 -5.10 4.00
N ALA A 162 -0.29 -4.20 4.99
CA ALA A 162 0.80 -3.68 5.81
C ALA A 162 0.28 -3.38 7.24
N ILE A 163 1.13 -3.57 8.25
CA ILE A 163 0.79 -3.34 9.65
C ILE A 163 1.96 -2.74 10.42
N LEU A 164 1.66 -1.75 11.26
CA LEU A 164 2.53 -1.21 12.28
C LEU A 164 1.90 -1.55 13.65
N PRO A 165 2.49 -2.47 14.42
CA PRO A 165 1.90 -2.95 15.67
C PRO A 165 1.71 -1.86 16.72
N GLU A 166 2.66 -0.93 16.80
CA GLU A 166 2.64 0.15 17.78
C GLU A 166 3.32 1.40 17.22
N LEU A 167 2.65 2.54 17.37
CA LEU A 167 3.19 3.87 17.06
C LEU A 167 3.10 4.71 18.33
N THR A 168 4.25 5.06 18.91
CA THR A 168 4.33 5.93 20.08
C THR A 168 4.75 7.33 19.66
N VAL A 169 3.97 8.33 20.03
CA VAL A 169 4.19 9.75 19.70
C VAL A 169 4.22 10.57 20.98
N ARG A 170 5.32 11.28 21.23
CA ARG A 170 5.44 12.17 22.38
C ARG A 170 4.77 13.51 22.08
N ALA A 171 3.88 13.93 22.94
CA ALA A 171 3.25 15.24 22.87
C ALA A 171 4.21 16.31 23.43
N VAL A 172 4.75 17.13 22.54
CA VAL A 172 5.78 18.13 22.92
C VAL A 172 5.22 19.23 23.81
N ASN A 173 3.93 19.55 23.67
CA ASN A 173 3.30 20.66 24.36
C ASN A 173 2.53 20.28 25.64
N LEU A 174 2.42 18.98 25.95
CA LEU A 174 1.77 18.47 27.16
C LEU A 174 2.76 18.22 28.31
N GLU A 175 4.06 18.49 28.10
CA GLU A 175 5.07 18.45 29.15
C GLU A 175 5.06 19.75 29.94
N GLY A 176 4.26 19.85 30.98
CA GLY A 176 4.35 21.01 31.87
C GLY A 176 3.07 21.43 32.59
N LEU A 177 2.04 20.59 32.59
CA LEU A 177 0.87 20.81 33.45
C LEU A 177 0.87 19.88 34.64
#